data_907a8f9f5baba86e8f84d263dfe6a786
#
_entry.id   907a8f9f5baba86e8f84d263dfe6a786
#
_cell.length_a   1.000
_cell.length_b   1.000
_cell.length_c   1.000
_cell.angle_alpha   90.00
_cell.angle_beta   90.00
_cell.angle_gamma   90.00
#
_symmetry.space_group_name_H-M   'P 1'
#
loop_
_entity.id
_entity.type
_entity.pdbx_description
1 polymer ?
#
loop_
_entity_poly.entity_id
_entity_poly.type
_entity_poly.pdbx_seq_one_letter_code
_entity_poly.pdbx_strand_id
1 'polypeptide(L)'
;KQGKALSLYLHAADELTVEQVDKRTLALRQEGKTETNKNPLTMFTALQSNTDILAVSQEGGDWRIDLASNHAEIQLGTSFISPSQALLNLPLEDFDICKANAQANWENFLHRFDVIDTGEVDRTFFDHCLYRLFLFPQTFYEVNESGQAIHMDLATGSVKPGVLFSNNGFWDTFRTTFPLFALIIPEHYHRFLEGFLNSYRDTGFLPKWLAPDERGMMPGTLLDGIIADSACKDMAPD
;
A
#
# COMPACT_ATOMS: atom_id res chain seq x y z
N LYS A 1 -15.56 -38.74 -9.93
CA LYS A 1 -15.71 -37.99 -8.67
C LYS A 1 -15.87 -36.54 -9.06
N GLN A 2 -17.06 -35.95 -8.93
CA GLN A 2 -17.24 -34.50 -9.03
C GLN A 2 -16.39 -33.86 -7.94
N GLY A 3 -15.38 -33.08 -8.34
CA GLY A 3 -14.59 -32.27 -7.39
C GLY A 3 -15.54 -31.32 -6.65
N LYS A 4 -15.37 -31.18 -5.36
CA LYS A 4 -16.12 -30.19 -4.59
C LYS A 4 -15.78 -28.80 -5.15
N ALA A 5 -16.77 -27.96 -5.40
CA ALA A 5 -16.59 -26.56 -5.72
C ALA A 5 -15.75 -25.88 -4.61
N LEU A 6 -14.90 -24.93 -4.98
CA LEU A 6 -14.11 -24.14 -4.05
C LEU A 6 -14.99 -23.09 -3.40
N SER A 7 -14.89 -22.96 -2.08
CA SER A 7 -15.49 -21.82 -1.37
C SER A 7 -14.39 -20.96 -0.78
N LEU A 8 -14.46 -19.66 -1.04
CA LEU A 8 -13.60 -18.63 -0.46
C LEU A 8 -14.37 -17.96 0.68
N TYR A 9 -13.70 -17.71 1.79
CA TYR A 9 -14.26 -16.96 2.93
C TYR A 9 -13.52 -15.65 3.08
N LEU A 10 -14.29 -14.55 3.17
CA LEU A 10 -13.78 -13.23 3.47
C LEU A 10 -14.16 -12.89 4.90
N HIS A 11 -13.13 -12.70 5.72
CA HIS A 11 -13.27 -12.25 7.09
C HIS A 11 -12.83 -10.80 7.21
N ALA A 12 -13.60 -9.96 7.89
CA ALA A 12 -13.24 -8.59 8.19
C ALA A 12 -13.51 -8.26 9.66
N ALA A 13 -12.60 -7.52 10.27
CA ALA A 13 -12.77 -7.09 11.66
C ALA A 13 -13.82 -5.99 11.81
N ASP A 14 -14.06 -5.21 10.74
CA ASP A 14 -15.03 -4.14 10.66
C ASP A 14 -16.15 -4.50 9.66
N GLU A 15 -17.17 -3.65 9.56
CA GLU A 15 -18.30 -3.87 8.67
C GLU A 15 -17.84 -3.96 7.20
N LEU A 16 -18.05 -5.13 6.61
CA LEU A 16 -17.76 -5.44 5.21
C LEU A 16 -19.05 -5.61 4.43
N THR A 17 -19.22 -4.84 3.37
CA THR A 17 -20.27 -5.05 2.39
C THR A 17 -19.70 -5.68 1.13
N VAL A 18 -20.45 -6.62 0.54
CA VAL A 18 -20.07 -7.33 -0.69
C VAL A 18 -21.21 -7.24 -1.68
N GLU A 19 -20.93 -6.76 -2.87
CA GLU A 19 -21.86 -6.66 -3.98
C GLU A 19 -21.31 -7.43 -5.19
N GLN A 20 -22.16 -8.23 -5.83
CA GLN A 20 -21.79 -8.92 -7.06
C GLN A 20 -22.06 -8.01 -8.27
N VAL A 21 -20.98 -7.56 -8.92
CA VAL A 21 -21.02 -6.66 -10.09
C VAL A 21 -21.38 -7.44 -11.36
N ASP A 22 -20.74 -8.60 -11.54
CA ASP A 22 -20.99 -9.51 -12.65
C ASP A 22 -20.72 -10.97 -12.23
N LYS A 23 -20.66 -11.89 -13.20
CA LYS A 23 -20.45 -13.33 -12.94
C LYS A 23 -19.11 -13.66 -12.29
N ARG A 24 -18.13 -12.78 -12.37
CA ARG A 24 -16.74 -13.01 -11.93
C ARG A 24 -16.17 -11.93 -11.05
N THR A 25 -16.91 -10.83 -10.84
CA THR A 25 -16.43 -9.65 -10.16
C THR A 25 -17.31 -9.32 -8.96
N LEU A 26 -16.67 -9.11 -7.82
CA LEU A 26 -17.28 -8.55 -6.60
C LEU A 26 -16.69 -7.19 -6.31
N ALA A 27 -17.53 -6.27 -5.89
CA ALA A 27 -17.14 -5.02 -5.26
C ALA A 27 -17.32 -5.14 -3.74
N LEU A 28 -16.29 -4.86 -3.00
CA LEU A 28 -16.26 -4.88 -1.55
C LEU A 28 -16.04 -3.47 -1.04
N ARG A 29 -16.68 -3.14 0.08
CA ARG A 29 -16.49 -1.88 0.78
C ARG A 29 -16.34 -2.15 2.26
N GLN A 30 -15.26 -1.67 2.83
CA GLN A 30 -14.96 -1.75 4.25
C GLN A 30 -14.73 -0.36 4.82
N GLU A 31 -15.39 -0.03 5.92
CA GLU A 31 -15.15 1.20 6.66
C GLU A 31 -14.28 0.91 7.87
N GLY A 32 -13.09 1.48 7.88
CA GLY A 32 -12.19 1.46 9.03
C GLY A 32 -12.37 2.71 9.89
N LYS A 33 -12.18 2.57 11.20
CA LYS A 33 -12.14 3.70 12.12
C LYS A 33 -10.69 4.13 12.27
N THR A 34 -10.42 5.42 12.02
CA THR A 34 -9.14 6.02 12.40
C THR A 34 -9.30 6.72 13.74
N GLU A 35 -8.28 6.71 14.58
CA GLU A 35 -8.35 7.29 15.93
C GLU A 35 -8.43 8.82 15.93
N THR A 36 -7.99 9.45 14.86
CA THR A 36 -7.77 10.91 14.79
C THR A 36 -8.62 11.60 13.74
N ASN A 37 -9.21 10.90 12.79
CA ASN A 37 -9.94 11.50 11.69
C ASN A 37 -11.44 11.65 11.94
N LYS A 38 -11.96 12.76 11.48
CA LYS A 38 -13.39 13.01 11.38
C LYS A 38 -14.05 12.21 10.26
N ASN A 39 -13.26 11.81 9.26
CA ASN A 39 -13.73 11.04 8.11
C ASN A 39 -13.31 9.57 8.27
N PRO A 40 -14.22 8.62 8.06
CA PRO A 40 -13.85 7.20 8.08
C PRO A 40 -12.88 6.91 6.92
N LEU A 41 -11.92 6.02 7.17
CA LEU A 41 -11.10 5.46 6.10
C LEU A 41 -11.90 4.35 5.42
N THR A 42 -12.40 4.62 4.23
CA THR A 42 -13.10 3.62 3.43
C THR A 42 -12.14 2.95 2.49
N MET A 43 -12.06 1.62 2.52
CA MET A 43 -11.35 0.82 1.53
C MET A 43 -12.35 0.15 0.60
N PHE A 44 -12.19 0.37 -0.69
CA PHE A 44 -12.87 -0.34 -1.76
C PHE A 44 -11.96 -1.43 -2.30
N THR A 45 -12.53 -2.63 -2.53
CA THR A 45 -11.77 -3.73 -3.14
C THR A 45 -12.58 -4.30 -4.29
N ALA A 46 -11.96 -4.39 -5.46
CA ALA A 46 -12.45 -5.19 -6.56
C ALA A 46 -11.82 -6.58 -6.45
N LEU A 47 -12.64 -7.62 -6.40
CA LEU A 47 -12.22 -9.01 -6.44
C LEU A 47 -12.68 -9.58 -7.78
N GLN A 48 -11.74 -10.05 -8.58
CA GLN A 48 -12.04 -10.70 -9.87
C GLN A 48 -11.53 -12.14 -9.86
N SER A 49 -12.37 -13.06 -10.32
CA SER A 49 -12.05 -14.47 -10.45
C SER A 49 -11.96 -14.89 -11.92
N ASN A 50 -11.05 -15.77 -12.25
CA ASN A 50 -11.00 -16.38 -13.59
C ASN A 50 -12.09 -17.43 -13.84
N THR A 51 -12.90 -17.76 -12.82
CA THR A 51 -14.04 -18.69 -12.88
C THR A 51 -15.31 -18.02 -12.39
N ASP A 52 -16.48 -18.54 -12.79
CA ASP A 52 -17.76 -17.94 -12.41
C ASP A 52 -18.05 -18.08 -10.91
N ILE A 53 -18.60 -17.04 -10.32
CA ILE A 53 -19.09 -16.99 -8.95
C ILE A 53 -20.53 -17.51 -8.97
N LEU A 54 -20.77 -18.61 -8.26
CA LEU A 54 -22.08 -19.28 -8.22
C LEU A 54 -23.01 -18.70 -7.17
N ALA A 55 -22.47 -18.33 -6.01
CA ALA A 55 -23.21 -17.76 -4.90
C ALA A 55 -22.34 -16.89 -4.01
N VAL A 56 -22.94 -15.89 -3.43
CA VAL A 56 -22.35 -15.04 -2.37
C VAL A 56 -23.34 -15.02 -1.21
N SER A 57 -22.91 -15.39 -0.02
CA SER A 57 -23.74 -15.45 1.18
C SER A 57 -22.98 -15.03 2.41
N GLN A 58 -23.68 -14.56 3.43
CA GLN A 58 -23.10 -14.25 4.72
C GLN A 58 -23.33 -15.39 5.70
N GLU A 59 -22.27 -15.90 6.31
CA GLU A 59 -22.31 -17.00 7.27
C GLU A 59 -21.53 -16.61 8.53
N GLY A 60 -22.20 -16.45 9.67
CA GLY A 60 -21.55 -16.23 10.97
C GLY A 60 -20.72 -14.97 11.10
N GLY A 61 -20.96 -13.96 10.24
CA GLY A 61 -20.17 -12.72 10.18
C GLY A 61 -19.16 -12.68 9.03
N ASP A 62 -18.84 -13.82 8.43
CA ASP A 62 -17.99 -13.93 7.25
C ASP A 62 -18.82 -13.93 5.97
N TRP A 63 -18.18 -13.55 4.87
CA TRP A 63 -18.76 -13.71 3.54
C TRP A 63 -18.20 -14.97 2.88
N ARG A 64 -19.11 -15.84 2.43
CA ARG A 64 -18.79 -17.05 1.67
C ARG A 64 -19.06 -16.81 0.19
N ILE A 65 -18.09 -17.15 -0.65
CA ILE A 65 -18.14 -17.05 -2.11
C ILE A 65 -17.92 -18.45 -2.69
N ASP A 66 -18.94 -19.01 -3.32
CA ASP A 66 -18.85 -20.31 -3.98
C ASP A 66 -18.46 -20.13 -5.46
N LEU A 67 -17.42 -20.82 -5.88
CA LEU A 67 -16.86 -20.74 -7.24
C LEU A 67 -17.24 -21.97 -8.07
N ALA A 68 -17.36 -21.80 -9.37
CA ALA A 68 -17.75 -22.87 -10.31
C ALA A 68 -16.67 -23.94 -10.50
N SER A 69 -15.46 -23.71 -10.03
CA SER A 69 -14.31 -24.60 -10.20
C SER A 69 -13.70 -24.99 -8.85
N ASN A 70 -12.96 -26.08 -8.80
CA ASN A 70 -12.14 -26.48 -7.65
C ASN A 70 -10.74 -25.84 -7.66
N HIS A 71 -10.42 -25.04 -8.66
CA HIS A 71 -9.22 -24.23 -8.82
C HIS A 71 -9.63 -22.86 -9.37
N ALA A 72 -9.14 -21.80 -8.78
CA ALA A 72 -9.39 -20.44 -9.24
C ALA A 72 -8.19 -19.54 -9.00
N GLU A 73 -8.01 -18.57 -9.88
CA GLU A 73 -7.13 -17.42 -9.70
C GLU A 73 -7.98 -16.23 -9.31
N ILE A 74 -7.56 -15.55 -8.26
CA ILE A 74 -8.24 -14.37 -7.72
C ILE A 74 -7.30 -13.19 -7.84
N GLN A 75 -7.78 -12.13 -8.47
CA GLN A 75 -7.11 -10.84 -8.54
C GLN A 75 -7.81 -9.87 -7.60
N LEU A 76 -7.03 -9.05 -6.91
CA LEU A 76 -7.52 -8.02 -6.01
C LEU A 76 -6.96 -6.67 -6.42
N GLY A 77 -7.85 -5.69 -6.63
CA GLY A 77 -7.51 -4.28 -6.73
C GLY A 77 -8.09 -3.53 -5.56
N THR A 78 -7.31 -2.74 -4.86
CA THR A 78 -7.76 -1.95 -3.71
C THR A 78 -7.66 -0.47 -3.99
N SER A 79 -8.56 0.32 -3.40
CA SER A 79 -8.56 1.78 -3.50
C SER A 79 -9.10 2.41 -2.23
N PHE A 80 -8.53 3.53 -1.83
CA PHE A 80 -9.10 4.43 -0.81
C PHE A 80 -9.93 5.57 -1.43
N ILE A 81 -10.10 5.57 -2.75
CA ILE A 81 -10.74 6.63 -3.51
C ILE A 81 -12.15 6.24 -3.93
N SER A 82 -12.30 5.15 -4.69
CA SER A 82 -13.62 4.73 -5.20
C SER A 82 -13.65 3.27 -5.67
N PRO A 83 -14.85 2.68 -5.83
CA PRO A 83 -14.99 1.35 -6.42
C PRO A 83 -14.46 1.26 -7.86
N SER A 84 -14.63 2.31 -8.67
CA SER A 84 -14.11 2.37 -10.04
C SER A 84 -12.58 2.40 -10.07
N GLN A 85 -11.97 3.11 -9.13
CA GLN A 85 -10.52 3.12 -9.00
C GLN A 85 -10.00 1.75 -8.52
N ALA A 86 -10.70 1.05 -7.64
CA ALA A 86 -10.35 -0.31 -7.25
C ALA A 86 -10.37 -1.29 -8.44
N LEU A 87 -11.32 -1.15 -9.36
CA LEU A 87 -11.35 -1.90 -10.63
C LEU A 87 -10.16 -1.55 -11.53
N LEU A 88 -9.80 -0.28 -11.61
CA LEU A 88 -8.64 0.18 -12.38
C LEU A 88 -7.32 -0.36 -11.82
N ASN A 89 -7.26 -0.57 -10.52
CA ASN A 89 -6.08 -1.08 -9.81
C ASN A 89 -5.95 -2.62 -9.86
N LEU A 90 -6.86 -3.34 -10.55
CA LEU A 90 -6.71 -4.78 -10.77
C LEU A 90 -5.45 -5.05 -11.62
N PRO A 91 -4.65 -6.07 -11.29
CA PRO A 91 -3.57 -6.52 -12.16
C PRO A 91 -4.08 -6.89 -13.54
N LEU A 92 -3.36 -6.51 -14.58
CA LEU A 92 -3.69 -6.88 -15.96
C LEU A 92 -3.07 -8.21 -16.36
N GLU A 93 -2.00 -8.61 -15.66
CA GLU A 93 -1.22 -9.82 -15.92
C GLU A 93 -1.78 -11.00 -15.12
N ASP A 94 -1.45 -12.20 -15.59
CA ASP A 94 -1.73 -13.43 -14.87
C ASP A 94 -0.83 -13.62 -13.63
N PHE A 95 -1.16 -14.62 -12.82
CA PHE A 95 -0.45 -14.90 -11.56
C PHE A 95 1.05 -15.11 -11.72
N ASP A 96 1.47 -15.87 -12.77
CA ASP A 96 2.89 -16.19 -12.93
C ASP A 96 3.71 -14.96 -13.34
N ILE A 97 3.15 -14.09 -14.16
CA ILE A 97 3.77 -12.82 -14.53
C ILE A 97 3.83 -11.88 -13.33
N CYS A 98 2.73 -11.71 -12.59
CA CYS A 98 2.71 -10.90 -11.36
C CYS A 98 3.75 -11.40 -10.34
N LYS A 99 3.86 -12.71 -10.16
CA LYS A 99 4.85 -13.32 -9.28
C LYS A 99 6.28 -13.02 -9.74
N ALA A 100 6.57 -13.21 -11.03
CA ALA A 100 7.90 -12.94 -11.58
C ALA A 100 8.28 -11.46 -11.44
N ASN A 101 7.35 -10.54 -11.71
CA ASN A 101 7.54 -9.11 -11.56
C ASN A 101 7.80 -8.72 -10.10
N ALA A 102 7.06 -9.29 -9.16
CA ALA A 102 7.27 -9.06 -7.72
C ALA A 102 8.64 -9.56 -7.26
N GLN A 103 9.06 -10.75 -7.71
CA GLN A 103 10.39 -11.29 -7.42
C GLN A 103 11.50 -10.38 -7.97
N ALA A 104 11.43 -10.01 -9.25
CA ALA A 104 12.41 -9.15 -9.88
C ALA A 104 12.51 -7.77 -9.19
N ASN A 105 11.37 -7.21 -8.77
CA ASN A 105 11.33 -5.95 -8.05
C ASN A 105 12.04 -6.07 -6.69
N TRP A 106 11.77 -7.11 -5.90
CA TRP A 106 12.46 -7.34 -4.63
C TRP A 106 13.95 -7.63 -4.81
N GLU A 107 14.34 -8.40 -5.81
CA GLU A 107 15.74 -8.65 -6.14
C GLU A 107 16.48 -7.35 -6.45
N ASN A 108 15.87 -6.43 -7.19
CA ASN A 108 16.46 -5.13 -7.49
C ASN A 108 16.73 -4.30 -6.21
N PHE A 109 15.89 -4.38 -5.20
CA PHE A 109 16.12 -3.71 -3.91
C PHE A 109 17.14 -4.43 -3.03
N LEU A 110 17.06 -5.74 -2.91
CA LEU A 110 17.91 -6.53 -2.02
C LEU A 110 19.36 -6.64 -2.53
N HIS A 111 19.56 -6.62 -3.85
CA HIS A 111 20.90 -6.65 -4.47
C HIS A 111 21.57 -5.26 -4.59
N ARG A 112 21.05 -4.24 -3.90
CA ARG A 112 21.74 -2.94 -3.79
C ARG A 112 23.03 -3.02 -2.96
N PHE A 113 23.19 -4.09 -2.20
CA PHE A 113 24.39 -4.37 -1.43
C PHE A 113 25.03 -5.68 -1.87
N ASP A 114 26.31 -5.65 -2.13
CA ASP A 114 27.12 -6.85 -2.29
C ASP A 114 27.84 -7.14 -0.97
N VAL A 115 27.37 -8.15 -0.25
CA VAL A 115 27.89 -8.55 1.06
C VAL A 115 28.83 -9.71 0.87
N ILE A 116 30.13 -9.45 1.06
CA ILE A 116 31.20 -10.42 0.86
C ILE A 116 31.71 -10.96 2.22
N ASP A 117 32.07 -12.23 2.25
CA ASP A 117 32.80 -12.87 3.35
C ASP A 117 32.03 -12.96 4.68
N THR A 118 30.75 -13.28 4.59
CA THR A 118 29.91 -13.56 5.78
C THR A 118 29.41 -15.00 5.78
N GLY A 119 29.14 -15.53 6.98
CA GLY A 119 28.42 -16.82 7.12
C GLY A 119 26.99 -16.72 6.61
N GLU A 120 26.40 -17.87 6.23
CA GLU A 120 25.01 -17.96 5.70
C GLU A 120 23.98 -17.32 6.66
N VAL A 121 24.17 -17.51 7.98
CA VAL A 121 23.27 -16.95 9.01
C VAL A 121 23.33 -15.42 9.02
N ASP A 122 24.52 -14.84 8.93
CA ASP A 122 24.71 -13.38 8.92
C ASP A 122 24.12 -12.76 7.65
N ARG A 123 24.30 -13.43 6.52
CA ARG A 123 23.71 -13.00 5.25
C ARG A 123 22.18 -13.01 5.30
N THR A 124 21.58 -14.09 5.79
CA THR A 124 20.13 -14.20 5.95
C THR A 124 19.58 -13.11 6.88
N PHE A 125 20.27 -12.84 7.99
CA PHE A 125 19.87 -11.78 8.92
C PHE A 125 19.96 -10.40 8.27
N PHE A 126 21.02 -10.13 7.52
CA PHE A 126 21.17 -8.87 6.77
C PHE A 126 20.07 -8.67 5.75
N ASP A 127 19.76 -9.69 4.93
CA ASP A 127 18.70 -9.64 3.92
C ASP A 127 17.32 -9.41 4.55
N HIS A 128 17.06 -10.02 5.72
CA HIS A 128 15.84 -9.76 6.50
C HIS A 128 15.74 -8.32 7.03
N CYS A 129 16.85 -7.77 7.50
CA CYS A 129 16.89 -6.38 7.95
C CYS A 129 16.65 -5.42 6.77
N LEU A 130 17.28 -5.69 5.63
CA LEU A 130 17.13 -4.90 4.42
C LEU A 130 15.70 -4.97 3.86
N TYR A 131 15.10 -6.17 3.84
CA TYR A 131 13.69 -6.34 3.48
C TYR A 131 12.78 -5.47 4.35
N ARG A 132 12.94 -5.51 5.68
CA ARG A 132 12.15 -4.70 6.61
C ARG A 132 12.34 -3.20 6.44
N LEU A 133 13.55 -2.77 6.09
CA LEU A 133 13.86 -1.38 5.81
C LEU A 133 13.00 -0.84 4.66
N PHE A 134 12.82 -1.63 3.59
CA PHE A 134 12.06 -1.24 2.41
C PHE A 134 10.55 -1.40 2.52
N LEU A 135 10.02 -1.91 3.64
CA LEU A 135 8.57 -1.99 3.85
C LEU A 135 7.91 -0.63 4.11
N PHE A 136 8.69 0.37 4.52
CA PHE A 136 8.19 1.70 4.88
C PHE A 136 9.07 2.80 4.30
N PRO A 137 8.49 3.95 3.95
CA PRO A 137 7.06 4.29 3.95
C PRO A 137 6.27 3.53 2.89
N GLN A 138 4.99 3.29 3.15
CA GLN A 138 4.08 2.63 2.21
C GLN A 138 3.45 3.64 1.25
N THR A 139 3.23 3.22 0.01
CA THR A 139 2.47 3.98 -1.00
C THR A 139 1.04 4.21 -0.52
N PHE A 140 0.59 5.47 -0.52
CA PHE A 140 -0.78 5.88 -0.22
C PHE A 140 -1.34 6.79 -1.32
N TYR A 141 -0.94 6.54 -2.55
CA TYR A 141 -1.50 7.17 -3.74
C TYR A 141 -1.82 6.10 -4.77
N GLU A 142 -2.65 6.45 -5.71
CA GLU A 142 -3.13 5.60 -6.79
C GLU A 142 -2.87 6.30 -8.12
N VAL A 143 -3.02 5.58 -9.23
CA VAL A 143 -2.86 6.16 -10.58
C VAL A 143 -4.21 6.13 -11.26
N ASN A 144 -4.70 7.30 -11.71
CA ASN A 144 -5.98 7.40 -12.39
C ASN A 144 -5.87 6.96 -13.87
N GLU A 145 -7.00 6.92 -14.57
CA GLU A 145 -7.08 6.55 -15.99
C GLU A 145 -6.19 7.41 -16.91
N SER A 146 -5.86 8.62 -16.50
CA SER A 146 -4.98 9.52 -17.26
C SER A 146 -3.49 9.32 -16.94
N GLY A 147 -3.14 8.33 -16.09
CA GLY A 147 -1.77 8.07 -15.67
C GLY A 147 -1.24 9.04 -14.60
N GLN A 148 -2.10 9.83 -13.98
CA GLN A 148 -1.71 10.80 -12.96
C GLN A 148 -1.81 10.19 -11.56
N ALA A 149 -0.82 10.50 -10.70
CA ALA A 149 -0.88 10.16 -9.29
C ALA A 149 -1.95 10.99 -8.57
N ILE A 150 -2.80 10.32 -7.81
CA ILE A 150 -3.86 10.92 -6.99
C ILE A 150 -3.92 10.21 -5.65
N HIS A 151 -4.37 10.89 -4.61
CA HIS A 151 -4.54 10.29 -3.28
C HIS A 151 -5.77 10.82 -2.55
N MET A 152 -6.24 10.06 -1.58
CA MET A 152 -7.29 10.50 -0.67
C MET A 152 -6.66 11.36 0.45
N ASP A 153 -7.02 12.63 0.52
CA ASP A 153 -6.72 13.47 1.68
C ASP A 153 -7.74 13.19 2.79
N LEU A 154 -7.30 12.55 3.85
CA LEU A 154 -8.17 12.16 4.96
C LEU A 154 -8.60 13.33 5.84
N ALA A 155 -7.88 14.45 5.79
CA ALA A 155 -8.25 15.64 6.55
C ALA A 155 -9.49 16.33 5.97
N THR A 156 -9.60 16.38 4.64
CA THR A 156 -10.72 17.01 3.93
C THR A 156 -11.73 16.02 3.37
N GLY A 157 -11.38 14.73 3.26
CA GLY A 157 -12.20 13.71 2.61
C GLY A 157 -12.29 13.89 1.09
N SER A 158 -11.30 14.52 0.46
CA SER A 158 -11.28 14.81 -0.98
C SER A 158 -10.08 14.20 -1.66
N VAL A 159 -10.23 13.89 -2.95
CA VAL A 159 -9.12 13.42 -3.78
C VAL A 159 -8.23 14.57 -4.17
N LYS A 160 -6.93 14.42 -3.98
CA LYS A 160 -5.90 15.40 -4.32
C LYS A 160 -4.94 14.85 -5.36
N PRO A 161 -4.31 15.70 -6.18
CA PRO A 161 -3.27 15.28 -7.10
C PRO A 161 -1.95 15.04 -6.37
N GLY A 162 -1.11 14.18 -6.95
CA GLY A 162 0.26 13.94 -6.50
C GLY A 162 0.42 12.65 -5.70
N VAL A 163 1.67 12.30 -5.43
CA VAL A 163 2.03 11.14 -4.64
C VAL A 163 1.84 11.40 -3.15
N LEU A 164 1.52 10.36 -2.39
CA LEU A 164 1.47 10.39 -0.93
C LEU A 164 2.01 9.08 -0.40
N PHE A 165 2.71 9.14 0.74
CA PHE A 165 3.25 7.97 1.42
C PHE A 165 2.83 8.00 2.88
N SER A 166 2.67 6.83 3.47
CA SER A 166 2.13 6.65 4.82
C SER A 166 2.88 5.58 5.61
N ASN A 167 2.38 5.31 6.81
CA ASN A 167 2.92 4.33 7.76
C ASN A 167 4.39 4.60 8.08
N ASN A 168 4.70 5.84 8.46
CA ASN A 168 6.05 6.24 8.81
C ASN A 168 6.08 7.12 10.07
N GLY A 169 6.91 6.71 11.03
CA GLY A 169 7.27 7.49 12.21
C GLY A 169 8.62 8.15 12.02
N PHE A 170 8.63 9.46 11.85
CA PHE A 170 9.86 10.20 11.52
C PHE A 170 10.86 10.22 12.66
N TRP A 171 10.40 10.15 13.92
CA TRP A 171 11.28 10.05 15.08
C TRP A 171 12.18 8.81 15.05
N ASP A 172 11.67 7.70 14.54
CA ASP A 172 12.41 6.44 14.44
C ASP A 172 13.36 6.40 13.23
N THR A 173 13.04 7.12 12.16
CA THR A 173 13.65 6.91 10.84
C THR A 173 14.59 8.02 10.37
N PHE A 174 14.52 9.23 10.96
CA PHE A 174 15.22 10.40 10.45
C PHE A 174 16.75 10.29 10.52
N ARG A 175 17.32 9.57 11.50
CA ARG A 175 18.78 9.49 11.72
C ARG A 175 19.48 8.46 10.84
N THR A 176 18.80 7.38 10.46
CA THR A 176 19.42 6.23 9.81
C THR A 176 18.73 5.87 8.48
N THR A 177 17.43 5.62 8.50
CA THR A 177 16.68 5.15 7.36
C THR A 177 16.69 6.13 6.19
N PHE A 178 16.32 7.38 6.41
CA PHE A 178 16.28 8.38 5.34
C PHE A 178 17.65 8.76 4.80
N PRO A 179 18.71 8.99 5.63
CA PRO A 179 20.07 9.13 5.12
C PRO A 179 20.56 7.95 4.29
N LEU A 180 20.18 6.72 4.67
CA LEU A 180 20.50 5.52 3.90
C LEU A 180 19.73 5.49 2.57
N PHE A 181 18.44 5.81 2.56
CA PHE A 181 17.63 5.90 1.33
C PHE A 181 18.21 6.92 0.34
N ALA A 182 18.66 8.08 0.82
CA ALA A 182 19.34 9.06 -0.01
C ALA A 182 20.57 8.49 -0.72
N LEU A 183 21.27 7.53 -0.08
CA LEU A 183 22.47 6.91 -0.63
C LEU A 183 22.15 5.77 -1.61
N ILE A 184 21.18 4.89 -1.28
CA ILE A 184 20.99 3.62 -1.98
C ILE A 184 19.80 3.59 -2.94
N ILE A 185 18.79 4.44 -2.73
CA ILE A 185 17.57 4.55 -3.55
C ILE A 185 17.19 6.02 -3.79
N PRO A 186 18.11 6.87 -4.31
CA PRO A 186 17.88 8.31 -4.42
C PRO A 186 16.61 8.68 -5.20
N GLU A 187 16.24 7.91 -6.22
CA GLU A 187 15.04 8.09 -7.02
C GLU A 187 13.75 7.87 -6.21
N HIS A 188 13.72 6.87 -5.33
CA HIS A 188 12.60 6.64 -4.41
C HIS A 188 12.59 7.63 -3.26
N TYR A 189 13.78 7.98 -2.74
CA TYR A 189 13.93 8.98 -1.69
C TYR A 189 13.34 10.33 -2.10
N HIS A 190 13.63 10.79 -3.31
CA HIS A 190 13.05 12.01 -3.87
C HIS A 190 11.50 11.94 -3.91
N ARG A 191 10.95 10.81 -4.35
CA ARG A 191 9.49 10.59 -4.36
C ARG A 191 8.88 10.59 -2.97
N PHE A 192 9.57 10.03 -1.96
CA PHE A 192 9.10 10.08 -0.58
C PHE A 192 9.03 11.51 -0.07
N LEU A 193 10.05 12.30 -0.32
CA LEU A 193 10.07 13.72 0.05
C LEU A 193 8.94 14.50 -0.62
N GLU A 194 8.70 14.29 -1.90
CA GLU A 194 7.58 14.89 -2.63
C GLU A 194 6.23 14.54 -1.96
N GLY A 195 6.01 13.27 -1.61
CA GLY A 195 4.79 12.84 -0.93
C GLY A 195 4.61 13.47 0.45
N PHE A 196 5.69 13.63 1.22
CA PHE A 196 5.63 14.30 2.52
C PHE A 196 5.37 15.81 2.38
N LEU A 197 5.91 16.45 1.35
CA LEU A 197 5.60 17.84 1.02
C LEU A 197 4.16 18.01 0.53
N ASN A 198 3.60 17.03 -0.18
CA ASN A 198 2.18 17.03 -0.54
C ASN A 198 1.30 16.97 0.72
N SER A 199 1.65 16.16 1.72
CA SER A 199 0.98 16.17 3.02
C SER A 199 1.00 17.57 3.67
N TYR A 200 2.12 18.28 3.59
CA TYR A 200 2.19 19.68 4.04
C TYR A 200 1.29 20.62 3.21
N ARG A 201 1.32 20.50 1.88
CA ARG A 201 0.49 21.32 0.99
C ARG A 201 -1.00 21.13 1.24
N ASP A 202 -1.43 19.91 1.60
CA ASP A 202 -2.82 19.57 1.86
C ASP A 202 -3.29 20.03 3.26
N THR A 203 -2.43 19.90 4.28
CA THR A 203 -2.80 20.11 5.69
C THR A 203 -2.27 21.40 6.30
N GLY A 204 -1.26 22.02 5.71
CA GLY A 204 -0.61 23.25 6.19
C GLY A 204 0.49 23.01 7.23
N PHE A 205 0.82 21.76 7.57
CA PHE A 205 1.90 21.42 8.51
C PHE A 205 2.59 20.10 8.17
N LEU A 206 3.83 19.97 8.59
CA LEU A 206 4.59 18.73 8.42
C LEU A 206 4.14 17.69 9.45
N PRO A 207 3.85 16.45 9.03
CA PRO A 207 3.40 15.41 9.94
C PRO A 207 4.52 14.90 10.85
N LYS A 208 4.15 14.44 12.04
CA LYS A 208 5.04 13.76 12.99
C LYS A 208 5.05 12.25 12.77
N TRP A 209 3.87 11.70 12.51
CA TRP A 209 3.64 10.29 12.20
C TRP A 209 2.43 10.15 11.28
N LEU A 210 2.63 9.50 10.13
CA LEU A 210 1.56 9.18 9.20
C LEU A 210 1.13 7.70 9.34
N ALA A 211 -0.19 7.45 9.55
CA ALA A 211 -0.74 6.10 9.65
C ALA A 211 -2.27 6.02 9.43
N PRO A 212 -2.80 6.22 8.25
CA PRO A 212 -2.29 6.97 7.08
C PRO A 212 -2.31 8.48 7.24
N ASP A 213 -3.11 9.02 8.16
CA ASP A 213 -3.18 10.43 8.52
C ASP A 213 -2.18 10.80 9.62
N GLU A 214 -2.07 12.09 9.92
CA GLU A 214 -1.27 12.60 11.03
C GLU A 214 -1.82 12.09 12.37
N ARG A 215 -0.99 11.40 13.13
CA ARG A 215 -1.36 10.81 14.42
C ARG A 215 -1.11 11.72 15.62
N GLY A 216 -0.42 12.84 15.45
CA GLY A 216 -0.04 13.72 16.56
C GLY A 216 0.83 13.03 17.63
N MET A 217 1.38 11.88 17.33
CA MET A 217 2.19 11.06 18.23
C MET A 217 3.67 11.36 18.05
N MET A 218 4.48 10.97 19.02
CA MET A 218 5.93 11.13 19.07
C MET A 218 6.40 12.58 19.22
N PRO A 219 7.54 12.81 19.88
CA PRO A 219 8.08 14.14 20.06
C PRO A 219 8.76 14.69 18.80
N GLY A 220 8.64 15.99 18.60
CA GLY A 220 9.38 16.74 17.58
C GLY A 220 8.79 16.63 16.17
N THR A 221 9.25 17.52 15.30
CA THR A 221 8.91 17.63 13.87
C THR A 221 10.10 17.17 13.04
N LEU A 222 10.49 15.89 13.18
CA LEU A 222 11.76 15.40 12.62
C LEU A 222 11.76 15.23 11.11
N LEU A 223 10.60 15.40 10.46
CA LEU A 223 10.51 15.49 9.00
C LEU A 223 11.20 16.76 8.47
N ASP A 224 11.16 17.87 9.18
CA ASP A 224 11.93 19.07 8.82
C ASP A 224 13.45 18.82 8.80
N GLY A 225 13.95 17.98 9.73
CA GLY A 225 15.35 17.52 9.71
C GLY A 225 15.67 16.67 8.47
N ILE A 226 14.75 15.79 8.04
CA ILE A 226 14.93 14.98 6.82
C ILE A 226 14.94 15.90 5.58
N ILE A 227 14.04 16.87 5.50
CA ILE A 227 13.98 17.83 4.39
C ILE A 227 15.25 18.71 4.37
N ALA A 228 15.69 19.20 5.53
CA ALA A 228 16.92 19.99 5.63
C ALA A 228 18.17 19.19 5.20
N ASP A 229 18.27 17.92 5.62
CA ASP A 229 19.34 17.02 5.20
C ASP A 229 19.31 16.78 3.69
N SER A 230 18.11 16.62 3.11
CA SER A 230 17.97 16.45 1.67
C SER A 230 18.38 17.71 0.89
N ALA A 231 18.04 18.88 1.39
CA ALA A 231 18.46 20.15 0.80
C ALA A 231 19.99 20.33 0.85
N CYS A 232 20.64 19.94 1.96
CA CYS A 232 22.09 19.95 2.06
C CYS A 232 22.80 18.99 1.08
N LYS A 233 22.08 17.97 0.61
CA LYS A 233 22.54 16.96 -0.37
C LYS A 233 22.13 17.28 -1.82
N ASP A 234 21.50 18.42 -2.04
CA ASP A 234 20.95 18.82 -3.35
C ASP A 234 19.90 17.80 -3.88
N MET A 235 19.11 17.24 -2.98
CA MET A 235 18.09 16.22 -3.25
C MET A 235 16.67 16.65 -2.86
N ALA A 236 16.48 17.87 -2.39
CA ALA A 236 15.16 18.39 -2.07
C ALA A 236 14.31 18.50 -3.35
N PRO A 237 13.00 18.16 -3.30
CA PRO A 237 12.07 18.49 -4.38
C PRO A 237 11.89 20.00 -4.48
N ASP A 238 11.50 20.48 -5.68
CA ASP A 238 11.19 21.88 -5.99
C ASP A 238 9.94 22.39 -5.22
#